data_ca9897c7768579a422307903636f9881
#
_entry.id   ca9897c7768579a422307903636f9881
#
_cell.length_a   1.000
_cell.length_b   1.000
_cell.length_c   1.000
_cell.angle_alpha   90.00
_cell.angle_beta   90.00
_cell.angle_gamma   90.00
#
_symmetry.space_group_name_H-M   'P 1'
#
loop_
_entity.id
_entity.type
_entity.pdbx_description
1 polymer ?
#
loop_
_entity_poly.entity_id
_entity_poly.type
_entity_poly.pdbx_seq_one_letter_code
_entity_poly.pdbx_strand_id
1 'polypeptide(L)'
;MKNNFLFFKKYLFLTALLCLGMVRSAAQEAAPTVESGWRAELGLFYAGVSYEQRVASRFSLVGHFDLHPEWGRKVYDNPNMKFGGFVPTFQLEGRWYYSGVRPGNAGGYLALRSDLAWNNARLFGAAKYDDYYVVSCSLNAGWGYNLRLGKQWTAFSYIGLGLPKWKFYRSPIVDGWERERNLNLVLDLGIGYRL
;
A
#
# COMPACT_ATOMS: atom_id res chain seq x y z
N MET A 1 13.85 3.00 25.68
CA MET A 1 13.15 2.11 24.73
C MET A 1 11.62 2.09 24.83
N LYS A 2 11.00 2.39 25.98
CA LYS A 2 9.50 2.41 26.12
C LYS A 2 8.78 3.52 25.36
N ASN A 3 9.43 4.63 25.03
CA ASN A 3 8.76 5.80 24.42
C ASN A 3 8.43 5.66 22.93
N ASN A 4 9.17 4.83 22.17
CA ASN A 4 8.97 4.72 20.72
C ASN A 4 7.72 3.89 20.36
N PHE A 5 7.34 2.93 21.23
CA PHE A 5 6.14 2.13 21.05
C PHE A 5 4.85 2.94 21.29
N LEU A 6 4.93 3.92 22.20
CA LEU A 6 3.84 4.87 22.45
C LEU A 6 3.62 5.82 21.26
N PHE A 7 4.71 6.22 20.61
CA PHE A 7 4.65 7.06 19.41
C PHE A 7 3.93 6.34 18.26
N PHE A 8 4.29 5.09 17.99
CA PHE A 8 3.65 4.28 16.94
C PHE A 8 2.14 4.09 17.20
N LYS A 9 1.74 3.80 18.45
CA LYS A 9 0.32 3.70 18.84
C LYS A 9 -0.42 5.02 18.61
N LYS A 10 0.19 6.16 18.92
CA LYS A 10 -0.45 7.48 18.72
C LYS A 10 -0.68 7.80 17.26
N TYR A 11 0.27 7.50 16.38
CA TYR A 11 0.11 7.74 14.94
C TYR A 11 -0.91 6.78 14.31
N LEU A 12 -0.89 5.51 14.68
CA LEU A 12 -1.90 4.54 14.22
C LEU A 12 -3.31 4.97 14.66
N PHE A 13 -3.46 5.43 15.90
CA PHE A 13 -4.72 5.91 16.43
C PHE A 13 -5.18 7.22 15.77
N LEU A 14 -4.25 8.14 15.49
CA LEU A 14 -4.54 9.42 14.82
C LEU A 14 -4.98 9.18 13.36
N THR A 15 -4.34 8.23 12.67
CA THR A 15 -4.73 7.84 11.30
C THR A 15 -6.12 7.20 11.29
N ALA A 16 -6.42 6.34 12.26
CA ALA A 16 -7.73 5.73 12.42
C ALA A 16 -8.81 6.78 12.77
N LEU A 17 -8.48 7.76 13.61
CA LEU A 17 -9.41 8.85 13.99
C LEU A 17 -9.67 9.81 12.84
N LEU A 18 -8.66 10.14 12.03
CA LEU A 18 -8.80 10.95 10.81
C LEU A 18 -9.69 10.23 9.78
N CYS A 19 -9.52 8.92 9.61
CA CYS A 19 -10.40 8.11 8.75
C CYS A 19 -11.85 8.09 9.27
N LEU A 20 -12.06 7.98 10.58
CA LEU A 20 -13.40 7.99 11.21
C LEU A 20 -14.05 9.38 11.22
N GLY A 21 -13.26 10.45 11.33
CA GLY A 21 -13.78 11.84 11.32
C GLY A 21 -14.33 12.26 9.95
N MET A 22 -13.85 11.66 8.85
CA MET A 22 -14.31 11.96 7.50
C MET A 22 -15.67 11.31 7.15
N VAL A 23 -16.17 10.38 7.98
CA VAL A 23 -17.38 9.58 7.69
C VAL A 23 -18.69 10.35 7.86
N ARG A 24 -18.73 11.47 8.57
CA ARG A 24 -19.99 12.13 8.99
C ARG A 24 -20.54 13.21 8.05
N SER A 25 -19.86 13.57 6.95
CA SER A 25 -20.25 14.76 6.17
C SER A 25 -20.86 14.53 4.80
N ALA A 26 -21.16 13.30 4.38
CA ALA A 26 -21.54 13.04 2.98
C ALA A 26 -22.82 12.23 2.80
N ALA A 27 -23.86 12.57 3.55
CA ALA A 27 -25.20 12.03 3.28
C ALA A 27 -26.04 13.11 2.59
N GLN A 28 -25.91 13.29 1.26
CA GLN A 28 -26.97 13.80 0.36
C GLN A 28 -26.42 13.94 -1.07
N GLU A 29 -26.89 13.11 -1.94
CA GLU A 29 -27.26 13.29 -3.36
C GLU A 29 -27.08 11.97 -4.12
N ALA A 30 -28.01 11.69 -5.03
CA ALA A 30 -28.01 10.50 -5.91
C ALA A 30 -26.96 10.61 -7.05
N ALA A 31 -25.75 11.02 -6.72
CA ALA A 31 -24.62 10.99 -7.62
C ALA A 31 -24.06 9.56 -7.70
N PRO A 32 -23.44 9.15 -8.81
CA PRO A 32 -22.78 7.85 -8.90
C PRO A 32 -21.81 7.69 -7.73
N THR A 33 -22.04 6.64 -6.96
CA THR A 33 -21.31 6.40 -5.71
C THR A 33 -20.21 5.38 -5.94
N VAL A 34 -19.16 5.44 -5.11
CA VAL A 34 -18.12 4.40 -5.08
C VAL A 34 -18.78 3.04 -4.85
N GLU A 35 -18.36 2.05 -5.61
CA GLU A 35 -18.82 0.67 -5.52
C GLU A 35 -17.83 -0.13 -4.66
N SER A 36 -18.35 -0.86 -3.65
CA SER A 36 -17.52 -1.79 -2.89
C SER A 36 -17.28 -3.08 -3.67
N GLY A 37 -16.11 -3.67 -3.55
CA GLY A 37 -15.82 -4.94 -4.21
C GLY A 37 -14.37 -5.37 -4.16
N TRP A 38 -14.17 -6.64 -4.49
CA TRP A 38 -12.85 -7.26 -4.62
C TRP A 38 -12.27 -7.04 -6.00
N ARG A 39 -10.95 -6.98 -6.08
CA ARG A 39 -10.18 -6.88 -7.32
C ARG A 39 -8.90 -7.71 -7.23
N ALA A 40 -8.64 -8.52 -8.24
CA ALA A 40 -7.33 -9.08 -8.47
C ALA A 40 -6.49 -8.05 -9.24
N GLU A 41 -5.25 -7.83 -8.85
CA GLU A 41 -4.40 -6.77 -9.37
C GLU A 41 -3.06 -7.32 -9.87
N LEU A 42 -2.62 -6.79 -11.00
CA LEU A 42 -1.30 -7.03 -11.56
C LEU A 42 -0.66 -5.66 -11.84
N GLY A 43 0.29 -5.28 -11.00
CA GLY A 43 1.11 -4.11 -11.19
C GLY A 43 2.40 -4.41 -11.94
N LEU A 44 3.20 -3.38 -12.24
CA LEU A 44 4.50 -3.56 -12.92
C LEU A 44 5.46 -4.45 -12.11
N PHE A 45 5.37 -4.40 -10.79
CA PHE A 45 6.30 -5.09 -9.89
C PHE A 45 5.59 -5.85 -8.76
N TYR A 46 4.32 -6.20 -8.92
CA TYR A 46 3.60 -6.98 -7.93
C TYR A 46 2.38 -7.67 -8.55
N ALA A 47 1.91 -8.68 -7.87
CA ALA A 47 0.58 -9.25 -8.07
C ALA A 47 -0.13 -9.31 -6.71
N GLY A 48 -1.43 -9.05 -6.69
CA GLY A 48 -2.14 -9.00 -5.43
C GLY A 48 -3.65 -9.01 -5.56
N VAL A 49 -4.28 -8.77 -4.44
CA VAL A 49 -5.73 -8.60 -4.33
C VAL A 49 -6.02 -7.35 -3.52
N SER A 50 -7.08 -6.65 -3.88
CA SER A 50 -7.57 -5.52 -3.12
C SER A 50 -9.06 -5.64 -2.84
N TYR A 51 -9.47 -5.02 -1.76
CA TYR A 51 -10.87 -4.81 -1.44
C TYR A 51 -11.12 -3.32 -1.22
N GLU A 52 -12.00 -2.76 -2.02
CA GLU A 52 -12.44 -1.38 -1.86
C GLU A 52 -13.78 -1.34 -1.14
N GLN A 53 -13.82 -0.66 0.00
CA GLN A 53 -15.01 -0.42 0.79
C GLN A 53 -15.47 1.02 0.62
N ARG A 54 -16.70 1.21 0.15
CA ARG A 54 -17.34 2.52 0.17
C ARG A 54 -17.53 3.01 1.60
N VAL A 55 -17.12 4.23 1.87
CA VAL A 55 -17.31 4.93 3.14
C VAL A 55 -18.32 6.06 2.96
N ALA A 56 -18.26 6.77 1.82
CA ALA A 56 -19.20 7.82 1.45
C ALA A 56 -19.34 7.87 -0.09
N SER A 57 -20.15 8.80 -0.61
CA SER A 57 -20.39 8.91 -2.06
C SER A 57 -19.11 9.03 -2.89
N ARG A 58 -18.10 9.73 -2.38
CA ARG A 58 -16.82 9.99 -3.04
C ARG A 58 -15.60 9.48 -2.26
N PHE A 59 -15.82 8.77 -1.15
CA PHE A 59 -14.75 8.27 -0.30
C PHE A 59 -14.79 6.76 -0.20
N SER A 60 -13.62 6.15 -0.30
CA SER A 60 -13.42 4.73 -0.05
C SER A 60 -12.19 4.47 0.80
N LEU A 61 -12.19 3.29 1.43
CA LEU A 61 -11.01 2.66 2.00
C LEU A 61 -10.67 1.45 1.15
N VAL A 62 -9.40 1.30 0.81
CA VAL A 62 -8.91 0.16 0.05
C VAL A 62 -7.84 -0.55 0.85
N GLY A 63 -8.03 -1.84 1.07
CA GLY A 63 -7.01 -2.72 1.58
C GLY A 63 -6.39 -3.52 0.44
N HIS A 64 -5.06 -3.56 0.35
CA HIS A 64 -4.33 -4.36 -0.63
C HIS A 64 -3.48 -5.40 0.09
N PHE A 65 -3.38 -6.57 -0.50
CA PHE A 65 -2.39 -7.58 -0.14
C PHE A 65 -1.63 -7.95 -1.41
N ASP A 66 -0.36 -7.58 -1.46
CA ASP A 66 0.48 -7.66 -2.64
C ASP A 66 1.71 -8.52 -2.39
N LEU A 67 2.13 -9.20 -3.43
CA LEU A 67 3.36 -9.98 -3.49
C LEU A 67 4.33 -9.29 -4.46
N HIS A 68 5.39 -8.72 -3.92
CA HIS A 68 6.43 -8.05 -4.70
C HIS A 68 7.58 -9.01 -4.99
N PRO A 69 7.94 -9.27 -6.27
CA PRO A 69 9.12 -10.06 -6.60
C PRO A 69 10.39 -9.32 -6.14
N GLU A 70 11.20 -9.97 -5.34
CA GLU A 70 12.50 -9.44 -4.97
C GLU A 70 13.57 -10.01 -5.92
N TRP A 71 14.14 -9.13 -6.72
CA TRP A 71 15.27 -9.43 -7.60
C TRP A 71 16.56 -9.11 -6.85
N GLY A 72 17.32 -10.15 -6.58
CA GLY A 72 18.65 -10.18 -5.97
C GLY A 72 19.19 -8.90 -5.34
N ARG A 73 19.04 -8.75 -4.02
CA ARG A 73 20.05 -8.00 -3.29
C ARG A 73 21.39 -8.68 -3.59
N LYS A 74 22.38 -7.89 -4.00
CA LYS A 74 23.78 -8.33 -4.04
C LYS A 74 24.12 -8.97 -2.69
N VAL A 75 24.08 -10.27 -2.62
CA VAL A 75 24.80 -11.00 -1.61
C VAL A 75 26.26 -10.75 -1.96
N TYR A 76 27.05 -10.30 -1.03
CA TYR A 76 28.39 -9.75 -1.19
C TYR A 76 29.35 -10.58 -2.07
N ASP A 77 28.99 -11.83 -2.43
CA ASP A 77 29.87 -12.76 -3.14
C ASP A 77 29.28 -13.42 -4.39
N ASN A 78 28.13 -12.98 -4.92
CA ASN A 78 27.59 -13.62 -6.12
C ASN A 78 26.98 -12.60 -7.09
N PRO A 79 27.63 -12.35 -8.26
CA PRO A 79 27.15 -11.39 -9.26
C PRO A 79 25.89 -11.85 -10.02
N ASN A 80 25.46 -13.10 -9.86
CA ASN A 80 24.29 -13.63 -10.55
C ASN A 80 23.01 -13.18 -9.84
N MET A 81 22.19 -12.36 -10.47
CA MET A 81 20.85 -12.01 -10.03
C MET A 81 20.02 -13.29 -9.87
N LYS A 82 19.86 -13.76 -8.65
CA LYS A 82 18.94 -14.85 -8.34
C LYS A 82 17.63 -14.26 -7.84
N PHE A 83 16.52 -14.81 -8.29
CA PHE A 83 15.20 -14.53 -7.76
C PHE A 83 15.18 -14.81 -6.25
N GLY A 84 14.90 -13.79 -5.45
CA GLY A 84 14.94 -13.86 -3.99
C GLY A 84 13.62 -14.31 -3.35
N GLY A 85 12.56 -14.49 -4.13
CA GLY A 85 11.21 -14.81 -3.64
C GLY A 85 10.25 -13.62 -3.72
N PHE A 86 9.09 -13.77 -3.09
CA PHE A 86 8.09 -12.72 -3.02
C PHE A 86 8.02 -12.12 -1.62
N VAL A 87 8.00 -10.81 -1.54
CA VAL A 87 7.81 -10.04 -0.29
C VAL A 87 6.34 -9.69 -0.15
N PRO A 88 5.64 -10.20 0.87
CA PRO A 88 4.27 -9.81 1.13
C PRO A 88 4.20 -8.38 1.67
N THR A 89 3.30 -7.61 1.12
CA THR A 89 3.04 -6.23 1.51
C THR A 89 1.55 -6.03 1.75
N PHE A 90 1.20 -5.44 2.86
CA PHE A 90 -0.15 -4.98 3.14
C PHE A 90 -0.20 -3.47 3.00
N GLN A 91 -1.24 -2.96 2.30
CA GLN A 91 -1.42 -1.53 2.14
C GLN A 91 -2.84 -1.15 2.55
N LEU A 92 -2.96 0.00 3.19
CA LEU A 92 -4.24 0.62 3.50
C LEU A 92 -4.27 2.01 2.87
N GLU A 93 -5.29 2.26 2.06
CA GLU A 93 -5.40 3.49 1.27
C GLU A 93 -6.78 4.11 1.47
N GLY A 94 -6.81 5.40 1.84
CA GLY A 94 -8.01 6.23 1.81
C GLY A 94 -8.07 7.02 0.51
N ARG A 95 -9.14 6.89 -0.27
CA ARG A 95 -9.33 7.56 -1.57
C ARG A 95 -10.43 8.59 -1.52
N TRP A 96 -10.17 9.75 -2.10
CA TRP A 96 -11.17 10.76 -2.38
C TRP A 96 -11.27 11.01 -3.89
N TYR A 97 -12.41 10.64 -4.47
CA TYR A 97 -12.69 10.80 -5.89
C TYR A 97 -13.17 12.22 -6.21
N TYR A 98 -12.26 13.12 -6.55
CA TYR A 98 -12.57 14.53 -6.83
C TYR A 98 -13.22 14.75 -8.19
N SER A 99 -12.91 13.90 -9.19
CA SER A 99 -13.47 14.01 -10.55
C SER A 99 -14.91 13.47 -10.69
N GLY A 100 -15.52 13.09 -9.56
CA GLY A 100 -16.75 12.31 -9.55
C GLY A 100 -16.48 10.83 -9.81
N VAL A 101 -17.33 10.00 -9.23
CA VAL A 101 -17.23 8.53 -9.38
C VAL A 101 -17.96 8.13 -10.66
N ARG A 102 -17.29 7.35 -11.49
CA ARG A 102 -17.90 6.65 -12.63
C ARG A 102 -18.09 5.17 -12.30
N PRO A 103 -18.97 4.45 -13.01
CA PRO A 103 -19.14 3.01 -12.78
C PRO A 103 -17.81 2.27 -12.73
N GLY A 104 -17.65 1.34 -11.75
CA GLY A 104 -16.41 0.60 -11.54
C GLY A 104 -15.30 1.43 -10.86
N ASN A 105 -15.67 2.48 -10.14
CA ASN A 105 -14.74 3.39 -9.45
C ASN A 105 -13.71 4.05 -10.39
N ALA A 106 -14.13 4.30 -11.64
CA ALA A 106 -13.28 5.00 -12.61
C ALA A 106 -13.25 6.50 -12.30
N GLY A 107 -12.09 7.12 -12.51
CA GLY A 107 -11.88 8.56 -12.33
C GLY A 107 -10.61 8.87 -11.54
N GLY A 108 -10.34 10.16 -11.41
CA GLY A 108 -9.21 10.67 -10.65
C GLY A 108 -9.52 10.74 -9.16
N TYR A 109 -8.54 10.40 -8.34
CA TYR A 109 -8.65 10.45 -6.88
C TYR A 109 -7.36 10.97 -6.24
N LEU A 110 -7.52 11.56 -5.06
CA LEU A 110 -6.41 11.80 -4.13
C LEU A 110 -6.41 10.68 -3.09
N ALA A 111 -5.24 10.26 -2.68
CA ALA A 111 -5.12 9.20 -1.70
C ALA A 111 -4.08 9.48 -0.63
N LEU A 112 -4.38 8.96 0.57
CA LEU A 112 -3.43 8.76 1.64
C LEU A 112 -3.26 7.26 1.83
N ARG A 113 -2.02 6.77 1.72
CA ARG A 113 -1.70 5.34 1.69
C ARG A 113 -0.62 5.02 2.71
N SER A 114 -0.83 3.96 3.47
CA SER A 114 0.18 3.37 4.34
C SER A 114 0.55 1.99 3.84
N ASP A 115 1.83 1.68 3.84
CA ASP A 115 2.37 0.39 3.41
C ASP A 115 3.08 -0.28 4.58
N LEU A 116 2.87 -1.58 4.71
CA LEU A 116 3.55 -2.45 5.66
C LEU A 116 4.12 -3.65 4.90
N ALA A 117 5.44 -3.74 4.80
CA ALA A 117 6.12 -4.82 4.10
C ALA A 117 6.95 -5.68 5.06
N TRP A 118 6.85 -7.01 4.87
CA TRP A 118 7.64 -8.00 5.62
C TRP A 118 8.79 -8.48 4.74
N ASN A 119 9.90 -7.75 4.75
CA ASN A 119 11.02 -8.01 3.84
C ASN A 119 11.73 -9.35 4.04
N ASN A 120 11.54 -10.01 5.17
CA ASN A 120 12.11 -11.34 5.44
C ASN A 120 11.10 -12.49 5.33
N ALA A 121 9.80 -12.20 5.25
CA ALA A 121 8.78 -13.21 5.00
C ALA A 121 8.74 -13.49 3.49
N ARG A 122 9.68 -14.29 3.00
CA ARG A 122 9.74 -14.66 1.59
C ARG A 122 8.85 -15.87 1.32
N LEU A 123 7.85 -15.66 0.49
CA LEU A 123 7.08 -16.76 -0.06
C LEU A 123 7.80 -17.29 -1.31
N PHE A 124 8.00 -18.60 -1.37
CA PHE A 124 8.62 -19.31 -2.51
C PHE A 124 10.07 -18.91 -2.84
N GLY A 125 10.85 -18.52 -1.86
CA GLY A 125 12.26 -18.19 -2.03
C GLY A 125 13.13 -18.74 -0.91
N ALA A 126 14.45 -18.91 -1.17
CA ALA A 126 15.40 -19.28 -0.14
C ALA A 126 15.66 -18.07 0.76
N ALA A 127 15.17 -18.11 1.99
CA ALA A 127 15.61 -17.18 3.02
C ALA A 127 17.10 -17.45 3.31
N LYS A 128 17.98 -16.53 2.90
CA LYS A 128 19.42 -16.70 3.08
C LYS A 128 19.97 -15.99 4.32
N TYR A 129 19.09 -15.29 5.07
CA TYR A 129 19.47 -14.59 6.29
C TYR A 129 18.41 -14.82 7.36
N ASP A 130 18.66 -15.82 8.20
CA ASP A 130 17.79 -16.13 9.34
C ASP A 130 17.86 -15.08 10.46
N ASP A 131 18.80 -14.12 10.37
CA ASP A 131 19.15 -13.27 11.50
C ASP A 131 18.56 -11.85 11.47
N TYR A 132 17.92 -11.43 10.36
CA TYR A 132 17.41 -10.07 10.24
C TYR A 132 15.94 -10.05 9.85
N TYR A 133 15.11 -9.83 10.83
CA TYR A 133 13.70 -9.56 10.60
C TYR A 133 13.51 -8.07 10.31
N VAL A 134 13.16 -7.73 9.08
CA VAL A 134 12.90 -6.34 8.70
C VAL A 134 11.43 -6.19 8.35
N VAL A 135 10.72 -5.42 9.16
CA VAL A 135 9.41 -4.87 8.82
C VAL A 135 9.63 -3.43 8.44
N SER A 136 9.14 -3.02 7.29
CA SER A 136 9.15 -1.61 6.90
C SER A 136 7.75 -1.07 6.80
N CYS A 137 7.56 0.17 7.23
CA CYS A 137 6.32 0.90 7.05
C CYS A 137 6.59 2.27 6.42
N SER A 138 5.64 2.72 5.62
CA SER A 138 5.67 4.05 5.01
C SER A 138 4.28 4.66 5.01
N LEU A 139 4.25 5.99 4.91
CA LEU A 139 3.04 6.77 4.68
C LEU A 139 3.29 7.68 3.49
N ASN A 140 2.40 7.66 2.53
CA ASN A 140 2.50 8.49 1.35
C ASN A 140 1.15 9.11 1.00
N ALA A 141 1.20 10.27 0.33
CA ALA A 141 0.05 10.95 -0.22
C ALA A 141 0.28 11.18 -1.71
N GLY A 142 -0.76 11.03 -2.50
CA GLY A 142 -0.60 11.13 -3.94
C GLY A 142 -1.91 11.24 -4.69
N TRP A 143 -1.74 11.18 -5.99
CA TRP A 143 -2.79 11.25 -6.98
C TRP A 143 -2.85 9.95 -7.76
N GLY A 144 -4.05 9.45 -7.97
CA GLY A 144 -4.29 8.27 -8.78
C GLY A 144 -5.42 8.46 -9.79
N TYR A 145 -5.43 7.58 -10.77
CA TYR A 145 -6.46 7.53 -11.79
C TYR A 145 -6.82 6.09 -12.11
N ASN A 146 -8.12 5.78 -12.09
CA ASN A 146 -8.67 4.51 -12.53
C ASN A 146 -9.35 4.68 -13.88
N LEU A 147 -8.91 3.93 -14.87
CA LEU A 147 -9.51 3.87 -16.20
C LEU A 147 -10.23 2.54 -16.38
N ARG A 148 -11.55 2.59 -16.59
CA ARG A 148 -12.33 1.39 -16.86
C ARG A 148 -12.10 0.90 -18.28
N LEU A 149 -11.69 -0.37 -18.42
CA LEU A 149 -11.43 -1.07 -19.69
C LEU A 149 -12.50 -2.11 -20.00
N GLY A 150 -13.77 -1.76 -19.87
CA GLY A 150 -14.91 -2.67 -20.08
C GLY A 150 -15.70 -2.93 -18.79
N LYS A 151 -16.30 -4.13 -18.65
CA LYS A 151 -17.20 -4.41 -17.51
C LYS A 151 -16.44 -4.70 -16.21
N GLN A 152 -15.34 -5.44 -16.29
CA GLN A 152 -14.62 -5.98 -15.13
C GLN A 152 -13.15 -5.50 -15.05
N TRP A 153 -12.56 -5.02 -16.14
CA TRP A 153 -11.18 -4.60 -16.20
C TRP A 153 -11.02 -3.12 -15.89
N THR A 154 -9.97 -2.80 -15.17
CA THR A 154 -9.57 -1.43 -14.83
C THR A 154 -8.06 -1.31 -15.02
N ALA A 155 -7.59 -0.30 -15.74
CA ALA A 155 -6.21 0.13 -15.63
C ALA A 155 -6.12 1.17 -14.51
N PHE A 156 -5.07 1.13 -13.74
CA PHE A 156 -4.86 2.10 -12.67
C PHE A 156 -3.45 2.68 -12.69
N SER A 157 -3.35 3.91 -12.22
CA SER A 157 -2.09 4.58 -12.00
C SER A 157 -2.13 5.35 -10.69
N TYR A 158 -0.98 5.45 -10.04
CA TYR A 158 -0.80 6.25 -8.84
C TYR A 158 0.61 6.84 -8.83
N ILE A 159 0.70 8.11 -8.45
CA ILE A 159 1.95 8.79 -8.16
C ILE A 159 1.83 9.50 -6.82
N GLY A 160 2.78 9.29 -5.94
CA GLY A 160 2.75 9.86 -4.60
C GLY A 160 4.13 10.20 -4.06
N LEU A 161 4.13 11.08 -3.07
CA LEU A 161 5.29 11.40 -2.25
C LEU A 161 5.08 10.82 -0.87
N GLY A 162 6.05 10.04 -0.44
CA GLY A 162 6.03 9.38 0.85
C GLY A 162 6.97 10.02 1.86
N LEU A 163 6.56 9.95 3.12
CA LEU A 163 7.47 10.21 4.24
C LEU A 163 8.59 9.16 4.23
N PRO A 164 9.74 9.48 4.83
CA PRO A 164 10.83 8.52 4.97
C PRO A 164 10.36 7.22 5.59
N LYS A 165 10.77 6.10 5.01
CA LYS A 165 10.40 4.77 5.51
C LYS A 165 10.96 4.52 6.89
N TRP A 166 10.15 3.89 7.72
CA TRP A 166 10.57 3.35 9.00
C TRP A 166 10.85 1.87 8.81
N LYS A 167 12.05 1.42 9.22
CA LYS A 167 12.47 0.03 9.16
C LYS A 167 12.72 -0.49 10.57
N PHE A 168 12.13 -1.63 10.87
CA PHE A 168 12.40 -2.33 12.10
C PHE A 168 13.38 -3.47 11.84
N TYR A 169 14.49 -3.46 12.54
CA TYR A 169 15.51 -4.50 12.51
C TYR A 169 15.41 -5.31 13.78
N ARG A 170 15.39 -6.63 13.65
CA ARG A 170 15.59 -7.56 14.74
C ARG A 170 16.81 -8.41 14.43
N SER A 171 17.86 -8.24 15.20
CA SER A 171 19.09 -8.99 15.11
C SER A 171 19.52 -9.39 16.51
N PRO A 172 20.29 -10.47 16.71
CA PRO A 172 20.90 -10.80 18.00
C PRO A 172 21.79 -9.67 18.54
N ILE A 173 22.24 -8.76 17.69
CA ILE A 173 23.17 -7.67 18.04
C ILE A 173 22.47 -6.32 18.10
N VAL A 174 21.43 -6.08 17.28
CA VAL A 174 20.77 -4.77 17.17
C VAL A 174 19.27 -4.95 17.00
N ASP A 175 18.52 -4.54 18.02
CA ASP A 175 17.07 -4.37 17.93
C ASP A 175 16.76 -2.88 17.85
N GLY A 176 16.02 -2.43 16.83
CA GLY A 176 15.64 -1.03 16.76
C GLY A 176 14.92 -0.60 15.51
N TRP A 177 14.45 0.64 15.55
CA TRP A 177 13.86 1.32 14.42
C TRP A 177 14.87 2.28 13.80
N GLU A 178 15.01 2.21 12.49
CA GLU A 178 15.75 3.16 11.72
C GLU A 178 14.80 3.92 10.79
N ARG A 179 14.99 5.22 10.69
CA ARG A 179 14.29 6.07 9.73
C ARG A 179 15.20 6.37 8.56
N GLU A 180 14.76 6.03 7.36
CA GLU A 180 15.43 6.51 6.14
C GLU A 180 15.41 8.03 6.09
N ARG A 181 16.42 8.65 5.50
CA ARG A 181 16.52 10.11 5.43
C ARG A 181 15.83 10.71 4.20
N ASN A 182 15.55 9.88 3.20
CA ASN A 182 15.06 10.33 1.91
C ASN A 182 13.54 10.25 1.80
N LEU A 183 12.94 11.22 1.14
CA LEU A 183 11.57 11.14 0.68
C LEU A 183 11.43 10.02 -0.35
N ASN A 184 10.32 9.32 -0.33
CA ASN A 184 10.03 8.25 -1.28
C ASN A 184 9.10 8.78 -2.39
N LEU A 185 9.51 8.62 -3.64
CA LEU A 185 8.61 8.70 -4.77
C LEU A 185 7.96 7.33 -4.96
N VAL A 186 6.64 7.30 -4.95
CA VAL A 186 5.85 6.09 -5.19
C VAL A 186 5.21 6.20 -6.57
N LEU A 187 5.48 5.23 -7.42
CA LEU A 187 4.85 5.09 -8.73
C LEU A 187 4.23 3.70 -8.80
N ASP A 188 2.95 3.64 -9.10
CA ASP A 188 2.20 2.40 -9.23
C ASP A 188 1.38 2.43 -10.52
N LEU A 189 1.54 1.40 -11.34
CA LEU A 189 0.85 1.22 -12.61
C LEU A 189 0.43 -0.24 -12.71
N GLY A 190 -0.79 -0.48 -13.16
CA GLY A 190 -1.26 -1.86 -13.30
C GLY A 190 -2.63 -1.98 -13.92
N ILE A 191 -3.08 -3.23 -13.94
CA ILE A 191 -4.43 -3.62 -14.33
C ILE A 191 -5.09 -4.41 -13.21
N GLY A 192 -6.39 -4.23 -13.06
CA GLY A 192 -7.19 -4.93 -12.07
C GLY A 192 -8.39 -5.60 -12.72
N TYR A 193 -8.74 -6.77 -12.23
CA TYR A 193 -9.94 -7.52 -12.61
C TYR A 193 -10.88 -7.59 -11.43
N ARG A 194 -12.11 -7.08 -11.60
CA ARG A 194 -13.16 -7.12 -10.58
C ARG A 194 -13.75 -8.51 -10.47
N LEU A 195 -13.74 -9.05 -9.26
CA LEU A 195 -14.27 -10.37 -8.90
C LEU A 195 -15.76 -10.32 -8.62
#